data_35ad71cd1a920bc7f9c5ca4998d0bc63
#
_entry.id   35ad71cd1a920bc7f9c5ca4998d0bc63
#
_cell.length_a   1.000
_cell.length_b   1.000
_cell.length_c   1.000
_cell.angle_alpha   90.00
_cell.angle_beta   90.00
_cell.angle_gamma   90.00
#
_symmetry.space_group_name_H-M   'P 1'
#
loop_
_entity.id
_entity.type
_entity.pdbx_description
1 polymer ?
#
loop_
_entity_poly.entity_id
_entity_poly.type
_entity_poly.pdbx_seq_one_letter_code
_entity_poly.pdbx_strand_id
1 'polypeptide(L)'
;MKKLLFIGLLLLAACGQRQSIGTDKVVVAYVTSWTSDMPDPQYMTHINYAFGHVDSTFSAVRIDNPERLRSIAALKKQSPSLNVMLSVGGWGSGNFSEMAASEEFRKSFCASCAEAVEEFGLDGIDIDWEYPTSSAAGISASVDDTENFTMLMRDLREALGEGKFLTIATSATAKYIDYKSIVGYLDFVNVMAYDMSMGESHHSGLYPSAYSADLTSSEAVKAHLDAGVPREKLVMGMPFYGRGSRRFGRYVNFSEVSAQGYTPCWDEVSQVPFIVDSLRNYVFGYEDTRSLAIKCQYIVDEGLHGGMYWDYSGDNPEHDLARTVRDGLLR
;
A
#
# COMPACT_ATOMS: atom_id res chain seq x y z
N MET A 1 68.62 5.05 13.07
CA MET A 1 67.37 5.86 13.06
C MET A 1 66.44 5.23 12.04
N LYS A 2 65.46 4.40 12.49
CA LYS A 2 64.45 3.75 11.62
C LYS A 2 63.19 4.59 11.68
N LYS A 3 62.75 5.12 10.55
CA LYS A 3 61.44 5.84 10.42
C LYS A 3 60.39 4.79 10.20
N LEU A 4 59.40 4.68 11.15
CA LEU A 4 58.14 3.95 10.95
C LEU A 4 57.21 4.81 10.11
N LEU A 5 56.77 4.27 8.98
CA LEU A 5 55.68 4.80 8.18
C LEU A 5 54.35 4.22 8.72
N PHE A 6 53.48 5.08 9.26
CA PHE A 6 52.08 4.72 9.58
C PHE A 6 51.24 4.86 8.31
N ILE A 7 50.77 3.75 7.78
CA ILE A 7 49.76 3.76 6.70
C ILE A 7 48.38 3.76 7.37
N GLY A 8 47.73 4.89 7.38
CA GLY A 8 46.33 5.02 7.80
C GLY A 8 45.41 4.43 6.74
N LEU A 9 44.71 3.36 7.11
CA LEU A 9 43.62 2.78 6.28
C LEU A 9 42.38 3.68 6.43
N LEU A 10 42.07 4.50 5.41
CA LEU A 10 40.79 5.19 5.30
C LEU A 10 39.74 4.17 4.84
N LEU A 11 38.88 3.76 5.77
CA LEU A 11 37.61 3.09 5.44
C LEU A 11 36.67 4.13 4.82
N LEU A 12 36.57 4.13 3.50
CA LEU A 12 35.50 4.80 2.77
C LEU A 12 34.21 4.01 3.01
N ALA A 13 33.36 4.52 3.89
CA ALA A 13 31.96 4.10 3.95
C ALA A 13 31.30 4.47 2.62
N ALA A 14 31.12 3.50 1.75
CA ALA A 14 30.33 3.65 0.55
C ALA A 14 28.87 3.83 0.98
N CYS A 15 28.42 5.08 1.10
CA CYS A 15 27.01 5.42 1.16
C CYS A 15 26.44 5.07 -0.22
N GLY A 16 25.79 3.90 -0.31
CA GLY A 16 25.13 3.46 -1.53
C GLY A 16 23.97 4.40 -1.84
N GLN A 17 24.21 5.37 -2.71
CA GLN A 17 23.12 6.13 -3.31
C GLN A 17 22.26 5.18 -4.14
N ARG A 18 20.99 5.04 -3.78
CA ARG A 18 20.00 4.36 -4.60
C ARG A 18 19.95 5.05 -5.97
N GLN A 19 20.28 4.33 -7.04
CA GLN A 19 20.10 4.83 -8.40
C GLN A 19 18.59 4.83 -8.69
N SER A 20 17.99 6.03 -8.80
CA SER A 20 16.64 6.18 -9.31
C SER A 20 16.61 5.78 -10.79
N ILE A 21 15.75 4.83 -11.13
CA ILE A 21 15.36 4.62 -12.52
C ILE A 21 14.57 5.87 -12.93
N GLY A 22 14.95 6.50 -14.01
CA GLY A 22 14.53 7.72 -14.70
C GLY A 22 13.16 8.37 -14.50
N THR A 23 12.38 7.97 -13.49
CA THR A 23 11.15 8.66 -13.03
C THR A 23 11.18 8.72 -11.52
N ASP A 24 10.85 9.90 -10.96
CA ASP A 24 10.74 10.08 -9.50
C ASP A 24 9.52 9.39 -8.88
N LYS A 25 8.72 8.65 -9.66
CA LYS A 25 7.47 8.02 -9.23
C LYS A 25 7.65 6.55 -8.91
N VAL A 26 6.85 6.06 -7.94
CA VAL A 26 6.75 4.64 -7.62
C VAL A 26 5.41 4.05 -8.09
N VAL A 27 5.44 2.76 -8.42
CA VAL A 27 4.24 1.93 -8.60
C VAL A 27 4.35 0.78 -7.60
N VAL A 28 3.42 0.74 -6.65
CA VAL A 28 3.38 -0.26 -5.58
C VAL A 28 2.25 -1.26 -5.86
N ALA A 29 2.59 -2.54 -5.99
CA ALA A 29 1.62 -3.62 -6.17
C ALA A 29 1.43 -4.39 -4.86
N TYR A 30 0.21 -4.50 -4.36
CA TYR A 30 -0.08 -5.49 -3.33
C TYR A 30 -0.28 -6.86 -3.99
N VAL A 31 0.48 -7.86 -3.51
CA VAL A 31 0.45 -9.23 -4.01
C VAL A 31 0.11 -10.18 -2.88
N THR A 32 -1.02 -10.84 -2.99
CA THR A 32 -1.62 -11.60 -1.90
C THR A 32 -1.03 -13.01 -1.73
N SER A 33 -0.98 -13.49 -0.50
CA SER A 33 -0.43 -14.80 -0.11
C SER A 33 -1.31 -15.98 -0.55
N TRP A 34 -2.59 -15.72 -0.83
CA TRP A 34 -3.60 -16.73 -1.16
C TRP A 34 -3.86 -16.91 -2.65
N THR A 35 -3.24 -16.11 -3.51
CA THR A 35 -3.30 -16.28 -4.98
C THR A 35 -2.09 -17.05 -5.48
N SER A 36 -2.17 -17.61 -6.70
CA SER A 36 -1.08 -18.38 -7.31
C SER A 36 -0.30 -17.60 -8.38
N ASP A 37 -0.86 -16.49 -8.87
CA ASP A 37 -0.28 -15.73 -9.97
C ASP A 37 1.04 -15.09 -9.55
N MET A 38 2.06 -15.26 -10.39
CA MET A 38 3.35 -14.61 -10.19
C MET A 38 3.30 -13.20 -10.80
N PRO A 39 3.61 -12.15 -10.02
CA PRO A 39 3.64 -10.80 -10.56
C PRO A 39 4.75 -10.63 -11.59
N ASP A 40 4.46 -9.88 -12.65
CA ASP A 40 5.46 -9.49 -13.64
C ASP A 40 6.13 -8.16 -13.23
N PRO A 41 7.42 -8.18 -12.89
CA PRO A 41 8.14 -7.01 -12.38
C PRO A 41 8.17 -5.80 -13.33
N GLN A 42 7.86 -5.99 -14.61
CA GLN A 42 7.84 -4.88 -15.56
C GLN A 42 6.76 -3.84 -15.27
N TYR A 43 5.73 -4.19 -14.47
CA TYR A 43 4.58 -3.31 -14.21
C TYR A 43 4.67 -2.53 -12.89
N MET A 44 5.69 -2.78 -12.06
CA MET A 44 5.79 -2.16 -10.75
C MET A 44 7.23 -1.90 -10.33
N THR A 45 7.42 -0.98 -9.40
CA THR A 45 8.72 -0.71 -8.75
C THR A 45 8.83 -1.38 -7.38
N HIS A 46 7.67 -1.60 -6.73
CA HIS A 46 7.57 -2.19 -5.40
C HIS A 46 6.48 -3.25 -5.37
N ILE A 47 6.73 -4.32 -4.63
CA ILE A 47 5.75 -5.32 -4.24
C ILE A 47 5.58 -5.26 -2.73
N ASN A 48 4.36 -5.05 -2.26
CA ASN A 48 3.95 -5.29 -0.88
C ASN A 48 3.31 -6.67 -0.81
N TYR A 49 4.03 -7.66 -0.25
CA TYR A 49 3.49 -9.00 -0.08
C TYR A 49 2.49 -9.03 1.08
N ALA A 50 1.26 -9.34 0.81
CA ALA A 50 0.15 -9.34 1.74
C ALA A 50 -0.27 -10.79 2.10
N PHE A 51 -0.05 -11.30 3.36
CA PHE A 51 0.36 -10.53 4.52
C PHE A 51 1.30 -11.30 5.47
N GLY A 52 1.94 -10.52 6.35
CA GLY A 52 2.36 -10.96 7.66
C GLY A 52 1.36 -10.49 8.72
N HIS A 53 1.41 -11.05 9.93
CA HIS A 53 0.53 -10.70 11.04
C HIS A 53 1.32 -10.64 12.34
N VAL A 54 0.89 -9.81 13.28
CA VAL A 54 1.36 -9.92 14.67
C VAL A 54 0.92 -11.27 15.23
N ASP A 55 1.83 -12.06 15.73
CA ASP A 55 1.54 -13.40 16.26
C ASP A 55 0.71 -13.35 17.57
N SER A 56 0.26 -14.52 18.03
CA SER A 56 -0.55 -14.63 19.24
C SER A 56 0.23 -14.34 20.54
N THR A 57 1.55 -14.21 20.47
CA THR A 57 2.40 -13.81 21.62
C THR A 57 2.69 -12.32 21.63
N PHE A 58 2.20 -11.56 20.66
CA PHE A 58 2.42 -10.12 20.46
C PHE A 58 3.88 -9.73 20.23
N SER A 59 4.76 -10.68 19.95
CA SER A 59 6.21 -10.45 19.98
C SER A 59 6.93 -10.78 18.69
N ALA A 60 6.24 -11.37 17.71
CA ALA A 60 6.84 -11.75 16.43
C ALA A 60 5.90 -11.54 15.25
N VAL A 61 6.46 -11.48 14.04
CA VAL A 61 5.70 -11.51 12.80
C VAL A 61 5.52 -12.95 12.32
N ARG A 62 4.27 -13.35 12.06
CA ARG A 62 3.91 -14.60 11.40
C ARG A 62 3.60 -14.31 9.94
N ILE A 63 4.27 -14.97 9.02
CA ILE A 63 4.13 -14.73 7.57
C ILE A 63 3.22 -15.78 6.96
N ASP A 64 2.22 -15.33 6.21
CA ASP A 64 1.37 -16.22 5.44
C ASP A 64 2.10 -16.70 4.18
N ASN A 65 2.05 -18.03 3.93
CA ASN A 65 2.67 -18.67 2.78
C ASN A 65 4.12 -18.21 2.50
N PRO A 66 5.06 -18.47 3.40
CA PRO A 66 6.43 -18.00 3.30
C PRO A 66 7.16 -18.50 2.04
N GLU A 67 6.78 -19.67 1.49
CA GLU A 67 7.37 -20.17 0.24
C GLU A 67 7.00 -19.30 -0.98
N ARG A 68 5.76 -18.78 -1.00
CA ARG A 68 5.34 -17.81 -2.01
C ARG A 68 6.13 -16.51 -1.88
N LEU A 69 6.32 -16.01 -0.65
CA LEU A 69 7.15 -14.83 -0.41
C LEU A 69 8.59 -15.03 -0.93
N ARG A 70 9.21 -16.20 -0.67
CA ARG A 70 10.55 -16.55 -1.21
C ARG A 70 10.57 -16.51 -2.73
N SER A 71 9.52 -17.04 -3.36
CA SER A 71 9.40 -17.07 -4.83
C SER A 71 9.26 -15.66 -5.40
N ILE A 72 8.49 -14.78 -4.76
CA ILE A 72 8.31 -13.38 -5.17
C ILE A 72 9.61 -12.59 -4.93
N ALA A 73 10.28 -12.74 -3.79
CA ALA A 73 11.56 -12.10 -3.52
C ALA A 73 12.65 -12.51 -4.53
N ALA A 74 12.57 -13.74 -5.05
CA ALA A 74 13.50 -14.22 -6.08
C ALA A 74 13.36 -13.51 -7.43
N LEU A 75 12.25 -12.80 -7.72
CA LEU A 75 12.08 -11.98 -8.92
C LEU A 75 13.13 -10.87 -9.02
N LYS A 76 13.67 -10.40 -7.90
CA LYS A 76 14.77 -9.43 -7.86
C LYS A 76 16.03 -9.89 -8.61
N LYS A 77 16.23 -11.21 -8.78
CA LYS A 77 17.35 -11.74 -9.58
C LYS A 77 17.21 -11.41 -11.08
N GLN A 78 15.97 -11.29 -11.56
CA GLN A 78 15.66 -10.95 -12.95
C GLN A 78 15.40 -9.44 -13.10
N SER A 79 14.98 -8.77 -12.04
CA SER A 79 14.65 -7.35 -12.00
C SER A 79 15.32 -6.68 -10.79
N PRO A 80 16.63 -6.36 -10.87
CA PRO A 80 17.40 -5.85 -9.71
C PRO A 80 16.89 -4.52 -9.14
N SER A 81 16.10 -3.78 -9.88
CA SER A 81 15.47 -2.53 -9.44
C SER A 81 14.13 -2.72 -8.70
N LEU A 82 13.59 -3.95 -8.71
CA LEU A 82 12.38 -4.28 -7.98
C LEU A 82 12.66 -4.29 -6.48
N ASN A 83 11.81 -3.63 -5.70
CA ASN A 83 11.80 -3.74 -4.25
C ASN A 83 10.67 -4.68 -3.81
N VAL A 84 10.94 -5.57 -2.87
CA VAL A 84 9.94 -6.49 -2.31
C VAL A 84 9.88 -6.28 -0.81
N MET A 85 8.70 -5.95 -0.30
CA MET A 85 8.45 -5.68 1.11
C MET A 85 7.41 -6.65 1.66
N LEU A 86 7.44 -6.89 2.95
CA LEU A 86 6.38 -7.59 3.65
C LEU A 86 5.38 -6.55 4.19
N SER A 87 4.12 -6.63 3.76
CA SER A 87 3.02 -5.91 4.40
C SER A 87 2.52 -6.70 5.59
N VAL A 88 2.46 -6.06 6.75
CA VAL A 88 2.01 -6.68 8.01
C VAL A 88 0.71 -6.03 8.43
N GLY A 89 -0.36 -6.83 8.49
CA GLY A 89 -1.68 -6.34 8.83
C GLY A 89 -2.78 -6.83 7.89
N GLY A 90 -3.56 -5.87 7.39
CA GLY A 90 -4.76 -6.08 6.58
C GLY A 90 -6.04 -6.14 7.41
N TRP A 91 -7.18 -6.02 6.74
CA TRP A 91 -8.50 -5.99 7.38
C TRP A 91 -8.74 -7.21 8.27
N GLY A 92 -9.03 -6.96 9.55
CA GLY A 92 -9.27 -8.00 10.55
C GLY A 92 -8.01 -8.59 11.19
N SER A 93 -6.82 -8.14 10.80
CA SER A 93 -5.56 -8.54 11.45
C SER A 93 -5.42 -7.85 12.81
N GLY A 94 -5.64 -8.61 13.89
CA GLY A 94 -5.59 -8.15 15.28
C GLY A 94 -4.19 -8.14 15.90
N ASN A 95 -4.15 -8.06 17.23
CA ASN A 95 -2.96 -8.09 18.09
C ASN A 95 -2.06 -6.84 18.04
N PHE A 96 -2.34 -5.87 17.17
CA PHE A 96 -1.55 -4.65 17.07
C PHE A 96 -1.63 -3.78 18.33
N SER A 97 -2.84 -3.60 18.91
CA SER A 97 -3.04 -2.76 20.09
C SER A 97 -2.25 -3.29 21.30
N GLU A 98 -2.27 -4.61 21.51
CA GLU A 98 -1.53 -5.26 22.58
C GLU A 98 -0.01 -5.21 22.35
N MET A 99 0.43 -5.50 21.11
CA MET A 99 1.85 -5.45 20.74
C MET A 99 2.40 -4.03 20.89
N ALA A 100 1.70 -3.03 20.34
CA ALA A 100 2.18 -1.66 20.32
C ALA A 100 2.18 -0.98 21.70
N ALA A 101 1.29 -1.38 22.62
CA ALA A 101 1.20 -0.85 23.97
C ALA A 101 2.39 -1.23 24.87
N SER A 102 3.04 -2.38 24.64
CA SER A 102 4.16 -2.86 25.44
C SER A 102 5.49 -2.58 24.77
N GLU A 103 6.40 -1.87 25.44
CA GLU A 103 7.76 -1.64 24.92
C GLU A 103 8.49 -2.97 24.64
N GLU A 104 8.32 -3.97 25.51
CA GLU A 104 8.93 -5.29 25.34
C GLU A 104 8.40 -5.99 24.08
N PHE A 105 7.08 -6.07 23.92
CA PHE A 105 6.47 -6.70 22.75
C PHE A 105 6.80 -5.94 21.47
N ARG A 106 6.71 -4.62 21.50
CA ARG A 106 7.02 -3.76 20.35
C ARG A 106 8.45 -3.95 19.87
N LYS A 107 9.44 -3.95 20.79
CA LYS A 107 10.85 -4.19 20.42
C LYS A 107 11.09 -5.60 19.90
N SER A 108 10.49 -6.62 20.52
CA SER A 108 10.56 -8.01 20.04
C SER A 108 9.95 -8.16 18.64
N PHE A 109 8.78 -7.56 18.41
CA PHE A 109 8.12 -7.56 17.10
C PHE A 109 8.98 -6.85 16.04
N CYS A 110 9.54 -5.69 16.35
CA CYS A 110 10.43 -4.96 15.43
C CYS A 110 11.69 -5.76 15.08
N ALA A 111 12.30 -6.44 16.05
CA ALA A 111 13.43 -7.33 15.82
C ALA A 111 13.02 -8.50 14.90
N SER A 112 11.88 -9.13 15.15
CA SER A 112 11.34 -10.20 14.30
C SER A 112 11.05 -9.73 12.88
N CYS A 113 10.57 -8.50 12.68
CA CYS A 113 10.41 -7.90 11.36
C CYS A 113 11.76 -7.73 10.63
N ALA A 114 12.79 -7.24 11.34
CA ALA A 114 14.13 -7.09 10.78
C ALA A 114 14.75 -8.46 10.41
N GLU A 115 14.59 -9.47 11.27
CA GLU A 115 14.99 -10.86 10.98
C GLU A 115 14.31 -11.41 9.72
N ALA A 116 13.00 -11.18 9.57
CA ALA A 116 12.25 -11.58 8.38
C ALA A 116 12.76 -10.87 7.12
N VAL A 117 13.07 -9.57 7.20
CA VAL A 117 13.67 -8.83 6.09
C VAL A 117 14.97 -9.44 5.64
N GLU A 118 15.86 -9.83 6.56
CA GLU A 118 17.14 -10.48 6.25
C GLU A 118 16.93 -11.92 5.74
N GLU A 119 16.10 -12.72 6.40
CA GLU A 119 15.86 -14.13 6.03
C GLU A 119 15.32 -14.27 4.61
N PHE A 120 14.36 -13.44 4.23
CA PHE A 120 13.70 -13.49 2.91
C PHE A 120 14.39 -12.59 1.87
N GLY A 121 15.41 -11.82 2.26
CA GLY A 121 16.11 -10.89 1.38
C GLY A 121 15.19 -9.74 0.91
N LEU A 122 14.34 -9.24 1.80
CA LEU A 122 13.38 -8.17 1.50
C LEU A 122 14.03 -6.78 1.57
N ASP A 123 13.32 -5.81 1.03
CA ASP A 123 13.77 -4.42 0.98
C ASP A 123 13.12 -3.55 2.06
N GLY A 124 12.15 -4.08 2.81
CA GLY A 124 11.50 -3.34 3.89
C GLY A 124 10.23 -3.98 4.43
N ILE A 125 9.55 -3.18 5.25
CA ILE A 125 8.27 -3.51 5.90
C ILE A 125 7.26 -2.42 5.55
N ASP A 126 6.03 -2.85 5.27
CA ASP A 126 4.83 -2.02 5.19
C ASP A 126 3.91 -2.37 6.35
N ILE A 127 3.36 -1.38 7.07
CA ILE A 127 2.42 -1.64 8.17
C ILE A 127 1.02 -1.23 7.73
N ASP A 128 0.12 -2.20 7.77
CA ASP A 128 -1.29 -2.08 7.40
C ASP A 128 -2.20 -2.38 8.58
N TRP A 129 -2.12 -1.56 9.64
CA TRP A 129 -3.00 -1.67 10.80
C TRP A 129 -4.33 -0.95 10.54
N GLU A 130 -5.43 -1.71 10.45
CA GLU A 130 -6.77 -1.21 10.10
C GLU A 130 -7.77 -1.32 11.27
N TYR A 131 -7.81 -0.37 12.20
CA TYR A 131 -7.01 0.85 12.32
C TYR A 131 -6.66 1.11 13.80
N PRO A 132 -5.60 1.87 14.13
CA PRO A 132 -5.38 2.32 15.51
C PRO A 132 -6.63 2.99 16.09
N THR A 133 -6.96 2.75 17.33
CA THR A 133 -8.14 3.27 18.06
C THR A 133 -9.51 2.80 17.53
N SER A 134 -9.55 1.88 16.56
CA SER A 134 -10.80 1.42 15.91
C SER A 134 -10.97 -0.10 15.99
N SER A 135 -12.10 -0.53 16.52
CA SER A 135 -12.49 -1.96 16.53
C SER A 135 -13.39 -2.34 15.34
N ALA A 136 -13.51 -1.52 14.32
CA ALA A 136 -14.45 -1.72 13.20
C ALA A 136 -14.19 -3.02 12.42
N ALA A 137 -12.92 -3.46 12.34
CA ALA A 137 -12.52 -4.71 11.70
C ALA A 137 -12.66 -5.96 12.61
N GLY A 138 -13.29 -5.81 13.79
CA GLY A 138 -13.39 -6.90 14.79
C GLY A 138 -12.11 -7.15 15.57
N ILE A 139 -11.19 -6.20 15.58
CA ILE A 139 -9.91 -6.25 16.29
C ILE A 139 -9.98 -5.50 17.63
N SER A 140 -9.00 -5.75 18.50
CA SER A 140 -8.79 -4.95 19.72
C SER A 140 -8.37 -3.51 19.37
N ALA A 141 -8.75 -2.56 20.23
CA ALA A 141 -8.41 -1.16 20.07
C ALA A 141 -8.29 -0.47 21.44
N SER A 142 -7.37 0.49 21.55
CA SER A 142 -7.18 1.36 22.71
C SER A 142 -7.20 2.82 22.29
N VAL A 143 -7.56 3.70 23.20
CA VAL A 143 -7.47 5.16 22.98
C VAL A 143 -6.03 5.63 22.80
N ASP A 144 -5.06 4.85 23.28
CA ASP A 144 -3.63 5.14 23.24
C ASP A 144 -2.96 4.65 21.93
N ASP A 145 -3.71 3.95 21.04
CA ASP A 145 -3.13 3.32 19.85
C ASP A 145 -2.47 4.31 18.88
N THR A 146 -2.95 5.55 18.80
CA THR A 146 -2.31 6.60 17.99
C THR A 146 -0.90 6.92 18.48
N GLU A 147 -0.71 7.04 19.80
CA GLU A 147 0.61 7.26 20.39
C GLU A 147 1.47 6.00 20.29
N ASN A 148 0.90 4.84 20.56
CA ASN A 148 1.57 3.54 20.44
C ASN A 148 2.03 3.28 19.00
N PHE A 149 1.24 3.68 17.99
CA PHE A 149 1.62 3.60 16.58
C PHE A 149 2.83 4.49 16.27
N THR A 150 2.89 5.69 16.86
CA THR A 150 4.06 6.58 16.72
C THR A 150 5.32 5.92 17.27
N MET A 151 5.22 5.29 18.43
CA MET A 151 6.34 4.56 19.03
C MET A 151 6.73 3.34 18.19
N LEU A 152 5.76 2.62 17.61
CA LEU A 152 6.02 1.50 16.71
C LEU A 152 6.80 1.92 15.46
N MET A 153 6.43 3.04 14.82
CA MET A 153 7.16 3.53 13.63
C MET A 153 8.61 3.91 13.96
N ARG A 154 8.84 4.55 15.09
CA ARG A 154 10.19 4.87 15.56
C ARG A 154 11.01 3.59 15.79
N ASP A 155 10.46 2.63 16.52
CA ASP A 155 11.16 1.40 16.90
C ASP A 155 11.41 0.50 15.68
N LEU A 156 10.48 0.47 14.69
CA LEU A 156 10.70 -0.21 13.40
C LEU A 156 11.80 0.47 12.58
N ARG A 157 11.84 1.79 12.51
CA ARG A 157 12.90 2.50 11.81
C ARG A 157 14.27 2.22 12.45
N GLU A 158 14.33 2.19 13.80
CA GLU A 158 15.56 1.82 14.50
C GLU A 158 16.00 0.39 14.18
N ALA A 159 15.09 -0.58 14.19
CA ALA A 159 15.39 -1.99 13.94
C ALA A 159 15.79 -2.26 12.47
N LEU A 160 15.13 -1.61 11.50
CA LEU A 160 15.37 -1.79 10.07
C LEU A 160 16.60 -1.00 9.59
N GLY A 161 16.93 0.11 10.25
CA GLY A 161 17.96 1.06 9.80
C GLY A 161 17.54 1.84 8.55
N GLU A 162 18.35 2.81 8.13
CA GLU A 162 18.08 3.73 7.01
C GLU A 162 18.15 3.05 5.62
N GLY A 163 18.70 1.86 5.54
CA GLY A 163 18.86 1.12 4.27
C GLY A 163 17.65 0.36 3.79
N LYS A 164 16.62 0.21 4.63
CA LYS A 164 15.38 -0.54 4.35
C LYS A 164 14.17 0.39 4.28
N PHE A 165 13.19 0.04 3.46
CA PHE A 165 11.93 0.79 3.40
C PHE A 165 11.10 0.53 4.66
N LEU A 166 10.47 1.60 5.14
CA LEU A 166 9.37 1.54 6.11
C LEU A 166 8.22 2.37 5.56
N THR A 167 7.12 1.70 5.24
CA THR A 167 5.91 2.33 4.71
C THR A 167 4.70 1.95 5.53
N ILE A 168 3.59 2.62 5.29
CA ILE A 168 2.30 2.30 5.89
C ILE A 168 1.19 2.31 4.84
N ALA A 169 0.18 1.46 5.00
CA ALA A 169 -1.12 1.64 4.39
C ALA A 169 -2.04 2.37 5.38
N THR A 170 -2.91 3.24 4.89
CA THR A 170 -3.72 4.09 5.73
C THR A 170 -5.11 4.34 5.17
N SER A 171 -6.08 4.52 6.08
CA SER A 171 -7.46 4.88 5.74
C SER A 171 -7.53 6.13 4.86
N ALA A 172 -8.44 6.14 3.88
CA ALA A 172 -8.71 7.32 3.05
C ALA A 172 -9.04 8.60 3.84
N THR A 173 -9.48 8.47 5.09
CA THR A 173 -9.93 9.60 5.91
C THR A 173 -8.81 10.36 6.61
N ALA A 174 -7.55 9.92 6.57
CA ALA A 174 -6.41 10.42 7.32
C ALA A 174 -6.64 10.48 8.86
N LYS A 175 -7.56 9.67 9.38
CA LYS A 175 -7.81 9.52 10.82
C LYS A 175 -6.86 8.51 11.42
N TYR A 176 -6.89 8.37 12.73
CA TYR A 176 -6.22 7.33 13.52
C TYR A 176 -4.72 7.51 13.74
N ILE A 177 -4.04 8.30 12.94
CA ILE A 177 -2.57 8.41 12.91
C ILE A 177 -2.14 9.88 13.08
N ASP A 178 -1.12 10.13 13.90
CA ASP A 178 -0.43 11.41 13.95
C ASP A 178 0.70 11.43 12.91
N TYR A 179 0.35 11.82 11.69
CA TYR A 179 1.30 11.83 10.56
C TYR A 179 2.48 12.74 10.78
N LYS A 180 2.30 13.88 11.46
CA LYS A 180 3.39 14.84 11.72
C LYS A 180 4.49 14.23 12.58
N SER A 181 4.11 13.38 13.52
CA SER A 181 5.05 12.70 14.41
C SER A 181 5.77 11.51 13.76
N ILE A 182 5.18 10.89 12.71
CA ILE A 182 5.75 9.66 12.13
C ILE A 182 6.37 9.83 10.75
N VAL A 183 6.00 10.86 9.98
CA VAL A 183 6.42 11.02 8.57
C VAL A 183 7.95 11.06 8.41
N GLY A 184 8.67 11.45 9.45
CA GLY A 184 10.14 11.42 9.48
C GLY A 184 10.73 10.01 9.48
N TYR A 185 10.00 9.01 9.99
CA TYR A 185 10.43 7.61 10.01
C TYR A 185 10.07 6.86 8.73
N LEU A 186 9.10 7.35 7.95
CA LEU A 186 8.55 6.68 6.78
C LEU A 186 9.25 7.07 5.49
N ASP A 187 9.39 6.13 4.57
CA ASP A 187 9.78 6.40 3.18
C ASP A 187 8.60 6.97 2.39
N PHE A 188 7.42 6.33 2.47
CA PHE A 188 6.17 6.83 1.88
C PHE A 188 4.92 6.26 2.57
N VAL A 189 3.76 6.83 2.23
CA VAL A 189 2.45 6.52 2.80
C VAL A 189 1.52 6.07 1.67
N ASN A 190 1.03 4.83 1.73
CA ASN A 190 0.05 4.27 0.80
C ASN A 190 -1.36 4.63 1.29
N VAL A 191 -2.00 5.57 0.62
CA VAL A 191 -3.38 5.97 0.96
C VAL A 191 -4.35 5.03 0.28
N MET A 192 -5.13 4.28 1.04
CA MET A 192 -6.20 3.41 0.54
C MET A 192 -7.40 4.26 0.07
N ALA A 193 -7.24 4.96 -1.06
CA ALA A 193 -8.24 5.86 -1.64
C ALA A 193 -9.34 5.07 -2.38
N TYR A 194 -9.84 4.02 -1.72
CA TYR A 194 -10.90 3.14 -2.18
C TYR A 194 -11.72 2.65 -0.98
N ASP A 195 -12.76 1.85 -1.24
CA ASP A 195 -13.73 1.38 -0.24
C ASP A 195 -14.46 2.53 0.49
N MET A 196 -14.49 3.70 -0.11
CA MET A 196 -15.17 4.87 0.42
C MET A 196 -16.70 4.73 0.39
N SER A 197 -17.20 3.74 -0.37
CA SER A 197 -18.59 3.26 -0.34
C SER A 197 -18.64 1.75 -0.46
N MET A 198 -19.59 1.14 0.24
CA MET A 198 -19.82 -0.30 0.21
C MET A 198 -21.11 -0.68 -0.53
N GLY A 199 -21.67 0.23 -1.34
CA GLY A 199 -23.01 0.03 -1.83
C GLY A 199 -23.36 0.69 -3.16
N GLU A 200 -24.09 1.78 -3.11
CA GLU A 200 -24.79 2.36 -4.25
C GLU A 200 -24.18 3.70 -4.71
N SER A 201 -22.87 3.88 -4.47
CA SER A 201 -22.08 5.04 -4.85
C SER A 201 -20.66 4.63 -5.21
N HIS A 202 -19.91 5.53 -5.84
CA HIS A 202 -18.52 5.27 -6.21
C HIS A 202 -17.66 5.02 -4.98
N HIS A 203 -16.96 3.89 -4.96
CA HIS A 203 -16.05 3.58 -3.85
C HIS A 203 -14.64 4.14 -4.05
N SER A 204 -14.34 4.66 -5.23
CA SER A 204 -13.01 5.19 -5.58
C SER A 204 -13.07 6.36 -6.58
N GLY A 205 -14.20 7.07 -6.66
CA GLY A 205 -14.35 8.24 -7.53
C GLY A 205 -13.23 9.27 -7.32
N LEU A 206 -12.72 9.87 -8.42
CA LEU A 206 -11.63 10.82 -8.30
C LEU A 206 -12.10 12.15 -7.71
N TYR A 207 -13.23 12.67 -8.19
CA TYR A 207 -13.80 13.95 -7.75
C TYR A 207 -15.24 13.79 -7.27
N PRO A 208 -15.73 14.69 -6.40
CA PRO A 208 -17.11 14.64 -5.92
C PRO A 208 -18.15 14.80 -7.05
N SER A 209 -19.12 13.89 -7.10
CA SER A 209 -20.27 13.91 -8.03
C SER A 209 -21.56 13.53 -7.32
N ALA A 210 -22.66 13.46 -8.07
CA ALA A 210 -23.95 12.98 -7.55
C ALA A 210 -23.92 11.48 -7.15
N TYR A 211 -22.94 10.71 -7.63
CA TYR A 211 -22.76 9.30 -7.31
C TYR A 211 -21.61 9.03 -6.33
N SER A 212 -20.95 10.08 -5.81
CA SER A 212 -19.86 9.90 -4.84
C SER A 212 -20.37 9.42 -3.49
N ALA A 213 -19.51 8.73 -2.77
CA ALA A 213 -19.62 8.55 -1.33
C ALA A 213 -19.33 9.87 -0.58
N ASP A 214 -19.21 9.81 0.74
CA ASP A 214 -18.86 10.97 1.58
C ASP A 214 -17.42 11.46 1.35
N LEU A 215 -16.61 10.70 0.65
CA LEU A 215 -15.19 10.97 0.37
C LEU A 215 -14.84 10.50 -1.05
N THR A 216 -13.89 11.18 -1.67
CA THR A 216 -13.33 10.84 -2.99
C THR A 216 -11.81 10.73 -2.93
N SER A 217 -11.18 10.20 -3.99
CA SER A 217 -9.72 10.01 -4.01
C SER A 217 -8.97 11.34 -3.88
N SER A 218 -9.43 12.41 -4.52
CA SER A 218 -8.81 13.75 -4.39
C SER A 218 -8.97 14.34 -2.98
N GLU A 219 -10.10 14.09 -2.33
CA GLU A 219 -10.34 14.52 -0.94
C GLU A 219 -9.52 13.70 0.05
N ALA A 220 -9.33 12.39 -0.20
CA ALA A 220 -8.42 11.55 0.58
C ALA A 220 -6.97 12.04 0.50
N VAL A 221 -6.49 12.37 -0.71
CA VAL A 221 -5.17 13.00 -0.91
C VAL A 221 -5.08 14.31 -0.12
N LYS A 222 -6.08 15.20 -0.27
CA LYS A 222 -6.11 16.46 0.46
C LYS A 222 -6.07 16.26 1.97
N ALA A 223 -6.84 15.33 2.50
CA ALA A 223 -6.88 15.04 3.94
C ALA A 223 -5.51 14.64 4.50
N HIS A 224 -4.72 13.84 3.76
CA HIS A 224 -3.37 13.45 4.16
C HIS A 224 -2.37 14.61 4.06
N LEU A 225 -2.47 15.46 3.02
CA LEU A 225 -1.66 16.66 2.91
C LEU A 225 -1.94 17.63 4.08
N ASP A 226 -3.22 17.84 4.41
CA ASP A 226 -3.63 18.68 5.55
C ASP A 226 -3.18 18.09 6.90
N ALA A 227 -3.12 16.75 7.00
CA ALA A 227 -2.61 16.05 8.17
C ALA A 227 -1.07 16.09 8.29
N GLY A 228 -0.35 16.54 7.28
CA GLY A 228 1.09 16.78 7.31
C GLY A 228 1.95 15.77 6.54
N VAL A 229 1.34 14.92 5.72
CA VAL A 229 2.11 14.05 4.79
C VAL A 229 2.60 14.90 3.61
N PRO A 230 3.92 14.97 3.34
CA PRO A 230 4.44 15.68 2.17
C PRO A 230 4.02 14.99 0.85
N ARG A 231 3.81 15.76 -0.22
CA ARG A 231 3.42 15.21 -1.54
C ARG A 231 4.38 14.14 -2.04
N GLU A 232 5.66 14.37 -1.85
CA GLU A 232 6.75 13.47 -2.24
C GLU A 232 6.83 12.17 -1.41
N LYS A 233 5.97 12.01 -0.42
CA LYS A 233 5.80 10.76 0.35
C LYS A 233 4.41 10.15 0.20
N LEU A 234 3.51 10.76 -0.56
CA LEU A 234 2.13 10.30 -0.67
C LEU A 234 1.94 9.44 -1.93
N VAL A 235 1.49 8.21 -1.75
CA VAL A 235 1.17 7.24 -2.80
C VAL A 235 -0.34 7.01 -2.80
N MET A 236 -1.01 7.31 -3.94
CA MET A 236 -2.47 7.20 -4.04
C MET A 236 -2.89 5.79 -4.43
N GLY A 237 -3.82 5.21 -3.68
CA GLY A 237 -4.38 3.88 -3.90
C GLY A 237 -5.43 3.83 -5.00
N MET A 238 -5.41 2.75 -5.77
CA MET A 238 -6.32 2.45 -6.87
C MET A 238 -6.77 0.98 -6.76
N PRO A 239 -8.08 0.69 -6.75
CA PRO A 239 -8.54 -0.68 -6.66
C PRO A 239 -8.57 -1.36 -8.02
N PHE A 240 -8.13 -2.62 -8.09
CA PHE A 240 -8.31 -3.47 -9.27
C PHE A 240 -9.57 -4.34 -9.16
N TYR A 241 -10.55 -3.84 -8.42
CA TYR A 241 -11.85 -4.47 -8.17
C TYR A 241 -12.94 -3.42 -8.11
N GLY A 242 -14.18 -3.87 -8.17
CA GLY A 242 -15.35 -3.03 -7.97
C GLY A 242 -16.11 -3.36 -6.69
N ARG A 243 -16.86 -2.37 -6.21
CA ARG A 243 -17.79 -2.49 -5.09
C ARG A 243 -19.23 -2.27 -5.53
N GLY A 244 -20.10 -3.13 -5.04
CA GLY A 244 -21.52 -3.05 -5.34
C GLY A 244 -22.42 -3.36 -4.17
N SER A 245 -23.73 -3.23 -4.39
CA SER A 245 -24.72 -3.59 -3.39
C SER A 245 -24.72 -5.10 -3.10
N ARG A 246 -25.33 -5.49 -1.97
CA ARG A 246 -25.46 -6.90 -1.58
C ARG A 246 -26.11 -7.79 -2.64
N ARG A 247 -26.91 -7.20 -3.52
CA ARG A 247 -27.66 -7.91 -4.58
C ARG A 247 -26.74 -8.37 -5.73
N PHE A 248 -25.68 -7.61 -6.02
CA PHE A 248 -24.86 -7.77 -7.21
C PHE A 248 -23.41 -8.23 -6.94
N GLY A 249 -23.09 -8.61 -5.70
CA GLY A 249 -21.73 -8.94 -5.27
C GLY A 249 -20.99 -7.73 -4.70
N ARG A 250 -20.54 -7.87 -3.44
CA ARG A 250 -19.90 -6.75 -2.73
C ARG A 250 -18.49 -6.47 -3.19
N TYR A 251 -17.87 -7.42 -3.85
CA TYR A 251 -16.50 -7.39 -4.33
C TYR A 251 -16.41 -8.20 -5.62
N VAL A 252 -15.93 -7.59 -6.69
CA VAL A 252 -15.79 -8.21 -8.01
C VAL A 252 -14.45 -7.77 -8.60
N ASN A 253 -13.56 -8.70 -8.91
CA ASN A 253 -12.31 -8.39 -9.58
C ASN A 253 -12.55 -7.74 -10.95
N PHE A 254 -11.68 -6.85 -11.38
CA PHE A 254 -11.79 -6.22 -12.71
C PHE A 254 -11.90 -7.28 -13.83
N SER A 255 -11.13 -8.35 -13.74
CA SER A 255 -11.20 -9.49 -14.68
C SER A 255 -12.59 -10.09 -14.83
N GLU A 256 -13.47 -9.95 -13.84
CA GLU A 256 -14.81 -10.53 -13.82
C GLU A 256 -15.92 -9.52 -14.17
N VAL A 257 -15.59 -8.22 -14.28
CA VAL A 257 -16.58 -7.15 -14.50
C VAL A 257 -17.34 -7.35 -15.81
N SER A 258 -16.66 -7.68 -16.89
CA SER A 258 -17.27 -7.89 -18.21
C SER A 258 -18.23 -9.08 -18.25
N ALA A 259 -18.04 -10.07 -17.37
CA ALA A 259 -18.90 -11.26 -17.28
C ALA A 259 -20.25 -11.00 -16.61
N GLN A 260 -20.45 -9.83 -15.98
CA GLN A 260 -21.67 -9.51 -15.24
C GLN A 260 -22.87 -9.20 -16.16
N GLY A 261 -22.66 -8.93 -17.46
CA GLY A 261 -23.72 -8.73 -18.44
C GLY A 261 -24.52 -7.41 -18.28
N TYR A 262 -24.00 -6.45 -17.53
CA TYR A 262 -24.62 -5.13 -17.35
C TYR A 262 -24.05 -4.08 -18.33
N THR A 263 -24.73 -2.94 -18.44
CA THR A 263 -24.29 -1.84 -19.31
C THR A 263 -23.35 -0.93 -18.54
N PRO A 264 -22.09 -0.77 -19.01
CA PRO A 264 -21.17 0.22 -18.46
C PRO A 264 -21.65 1.65 -18.70
N CYS A 265 -21.51 2.49 -17.68
CA CYS A 265 -21.70 3.93 -17.73
C CYS A 265 -20.39 4.63 -17.33
N TRP A 266 -20.32 5.92 -17.61
CA TRP A 266 -19.20 6.75 -17.22
C TRP A 266 -19.70 7.99 -16.47
N ASP A 267 -19.08 8.30 -15.32
CA ASP A 267 -19.31 9.56 -14.60
C ASP A 267 -18.26 10.58 -15.03
N GLU A 268 -18.69 11.57 -15.82
CA GLU A 268 -17.79 12.63 -16.34
C GLU A 268 -17.26 13.57 -15.24
N VAL A 269 -17.88 13.58 -14.06
CA VAL A 269 -17.43 14.39 -12.91
C VAL A 269 -16.45 13.61 -12.05
N SER A 270 -16.84 12.41 -11.58
CA SER A 270 -15.98 11.54 -10.76
C SER A 270 -14.86 10.84 -11.55
N GLN A 271 -14.93 10.88 -12.90
CA GLN A 271 -13.94 10.28 -13.80
C GLN A 271 -13.74 8.78 -13.58
N VAL A 272 -14.84 8.05 -13.32
CA VAL A 272 -14.83 6.60 -13.10
C VAL A 272 -15.97 5.90 -13.82
N PRO A 273 -15.81 4.64 -14.22
CA PRO A 273 -16.87 3.81 -14.74
C PRO A 273 -17.78 3.28 -13.61
N PHE A 274 -19.02 3.03 -13.95
CA PHE A 274 -19.97 2.34 -13.09
C PHE A 274 -20.99 1.54 -13.92
N ILE A 275 -21.71 0.66 -13.26
CA ILE A 275 -22.71 -0.19 -13.91
C ILE A 275 -24.08 0.14 -13.38
N VAL A 276 -25.07 0.14 -14.28
CA VAL A 276 -26.50 0.30 -13.95
C VAL A 276 -27.28 -0.92 -14.39
N ASP A 277 -28.39 -1.19 -13.69
CA ASP A 277 -29.36 -2.19 -14.11
C ASP A 277 -30.30 -1.67 -15.24
N SER A 278 -31.24 -2.50 -15.69
CA SER A 278 -32.21 -2.16 -16.74
C SER A 278 -33.15 -1.00 -16.34
N LEU A 279 -33.28 -0.71 -15.06
CA LEU A 279 -34.05 0.40 -14.51
C LEU A 279 -33.20 1.65 -14.25
N ARG A 280 -31.93 1.62 -14.65
CA ARG A 280 -30.96 2.70 -14.47
C ARG A 280 -30.56 2.94 -13.01
N ASN A 281 -30.79 1.98 -12.11
CA ASN A 281 -30.27 2.05 -10.75
C ASN A 281 -28.77 1.73 -10.76
N TYR A 282 -28.02 2.41 -9.91
CA TYR A 282 -26.60 2.11 -9.68
C TYR A 282 -26.43 0.68 -9.14
N VAL A 283 -25.56 -0.08 -9.76
CA VAL A 283 -25.29 -1.48 -9.40
C VAL A 283 -23.96 -1.62 -8.70
N PHE A 284 -22.90 -1.14 -9.35
CA PHE A 284 -21.59 -1.15 -8.78
C PHE A 284 -20.61 -0.22 -9.52
N GLY A 285 -19.58 0.28 -8.78
CA GLY A 285 -18.50 1.09 -9.33
C GLY A 285 -17.20 0.31 -9.35
N TYR A 286 -16.31 0.65 -10.29
CA TYR A 286 -15.03 -0.01 -10.49
C TYR A 286 -14.03 0.94 -11.15
N GLU A 287 -12.80 0.47 -11.42
CA GLU A 287 -11.82 1.16 -12.25
C GLU A 287 -11.66 0.44 -13.59
N ASP A 288 -11.30 1.21 -14.62
CA ASP A 288 -10.88 0.71 -15.92
C ASP A 288 -9.59 1.41 -16.40
N THR A 289 -9.12 1.09 -17.58
CA THR A 289 -7.91 1.71 -18.15
C THR A 289 -8.06 3.22 -18.35
N ARG A 290 -9.28 3.72 -18.65
CA ARG A 290 -9.55 5.16 -18.80
C ARG A 290 -9.44 5.87 -17.46
N SER A 291 -10.11 5.38 -16.43
CA SER A 291 -10.10 6.00 -15.10
C SER A 291 -8.72 5.96 -14.46
N LEU A 292 -8.00 4.83 -14.61
CA LEU A 292 -6.63 4.72 -14.09
C LEU A 292 -5.65 5.65 -14.81
N ALA A 293 -5.77 5.82 -16.12
CA ALA A 293 -4.94 6.78 -16.85
C ALA A 293 -5.15 8.22 -16.35
N ILE A 294 -6.42 8.60 -16.06
CA ILE A 294 -6.77 9.92 -15.50
C ILE A 294 -6.20 10.05 -14.07
N LYS A 295 -6.31 9.00 -13.24
CA LYS A 295 -5.75 9.00 -11.88
C LYS A 295 -4.22 9.07 -11.89
N CYS A 296 -3.55 8.40 -12.81
CA CYS A 296 -2.11 8.54 -13.00
C CYS A 296 -1.72 9.98 -13.39
N GLN A 297 -2.48 10.60 -14.29
CA GLN A 297 -2.25 12.01 -14.63
C GLN A 297 -2.45 12.93 -13.42
N TYR A 298 -3.50 12.71 -12.61
CA TYR A 298 -3.72 13.43 -11.35
C TYR A 298 -2.53 13.26 -10.39
N ILE A 299 -1.98 12.05 -10.22
CA ILE A 299 -0.78 11.78 -9.40
C ILE A 299 0.42 12.61 -9.88
N VAL A 300 0.60 12.70 -11.20
CA VAL A 300 1.68 13.48 -11.81
C VAL A 300 1.46 14.98 -11.59
N ASP A 301 0.26 15.49 -11.86
CA ASP A 301 -0.09 16.91 -11.78
C ASP A 301 -0.03 17.44 -10.34
N GLU A 302 -0.45 16.61 -9.37
CA GLU A 302 -0.37 16.92 -7.95
C GLU A 302 1.04 16.74 -7.35
N GLY A 303 2.00 16.23 -8.11
CA GLY A 303 3.36 15.99 -7.63
C GLY A 303 3.45 14.91 -6.55
N LEU A 304 2.51 13.94 -6.51
CA LEU A 304 2.53 12.85 -5.54
C LEU A 304 3.69 11.89 -5.81
N HIS A 305 4.09 11.11 -4.80
CA HIS A 305 5.20 10.15 -4.91
C HIS A 305 4.92 9.03 -5.92
N GLY A 306 3.68 8.57 -6.01
CA GLY A 306 3.30 7.50 -6.95
C GLY A 306 1.88 6.99 -6.76
N GLY A 307 1.63 5.81 -7.32
CA GLY A 307 0.38 5.09 -7.19
C GLY A 307 0.59 3.68 -6.63
N MET A 308 -0.38 3.18 -5.86
CA MET A 308 -0.42 1.78 -5.49
C MET A 308 -1.74 1.15 -5.91
N TYR A 309 -1.77 -0.16 -6.04
CA TYR A 309 -3.02 -0.86 -6.34
C TYR A 309 -3.24 -2.09 -5.46
N TRP A 310 -4.49 -2.26 -5.05
CA TRP A 310 -5.03 -3.44 -4.40
C TRP A 310 -5.96 -4.16 -5.37
N ASP A 311 -5.73 -5.38 -5.76
CA ASP A 311 -4.49 -6.14 -5.70
C ASP A 311 -4.13 -6.66 -7.09
N TYR A 312 -2.92 -7.14 -7.27
CA TYR A 312 -2.41 -7.58 -8.56
C TYR A 312 -3.27 -8.66 -9.23
N SER A 313 -3.88 -9.56 -8.44
CA SER A 313 -4.71 -10.66 -8.96
C SER A 313 -6.09 -10.21 -9.46
N GLY A 314 -6.49 -8.96 -9.18
CA GLY A 314 -7.75 -8.40 -9.68
C GLY A 314 -7.74 -8.04 -11.15
N ASP A 315 -6.55 -7.88 -11.76
CA ASP A 315 -6.39 -7.53 -13.17
C ASP A 315 -6.78 -8.69 -14.11
N ASN A 316 -6.96 -8.37 -15.39
CA ASN A 316 -7.18 -9.39 -16.42
C ASN A 316 -5.84 -10.06 -16.84
N PRO A 317 -5.89 -11.21 -17.55
CA PRO A 317 -4.68 -11.91 -18.01
C PRO A 317 -3.78 -11.08 -18.93
N GLU A 318 -4.32 -10.06 -19.58
CA GLU A 318 -3.58 -9.12 -20.46
C GLU A 318 -2.86 -8.03 -19.67
N HIS A 319 -3.07 -7.95 -18.35
CA HIS A 319 -2.52 -6.94 -17.42
C HIS A 319 -2.84 -5.49 -17.85
N ASP A 320 -4.07 -5.24 -18.28
CA ASP A 320 -4.46 -3.94 -18.83
C ASP A 320 -4.40 -2.83 -17.78
N LEU A 321 -4.82 -3.09 -16.54
CA LEU A 321 -4.78 -2.10 -15.47
C LEU A 321 -3.34 -1.84 -15.01
N ALA A 322 -2.56 -2.89 -14.72
CA ALA A 322 -1.17 -2.77 -14.28
C ALA A 322 -0.31 -2.06 -15.33
N ARG A 323 -0.50 -2.40 -16.63
CA ARG A 323 0.14 -1.72 -17.75
C ARG A 323 -0.22 -0.24 -17.80
N THR A 324 -1.50 0.08 -17.63
CA THR A 324 -1.98 1.48 -17.63
C THR A 324 -1.33 2.29 -16.51
N VAL A 325 -1.25 1.75 -15.30
CA VAL A 325 -0.60 2.42 -14.17
C VAL A 325 0.90 2.60 -14.43
N ARG A 326 1.60 1.55 -14.90
CA ARG A 326 3.01 1.63 -15.28
C ARG A 326 3.24 2.72 -16.32
N ASP A 327 2.48 2.71 -17.42
CA ASP A 327 2.64 3.65 -18.55
C ASP A 327 2.29 5.09 -18.14
N GLY A 328 1.42 5.28 -17.16
CA GLY A 328 1.06 6.58 -16.62
C GLY A 328 2.11 7.18 -15.69
N LEU A 329 2.82 6.35 -14.92
CA LEU A 329 3.71 6.80 -13.84
C LEU A 329 5.20 6.58 -14.10
N LEU A 330 5.60 5.54 -14.85
CA LEU A 330 7.01 5.16 -15.07
C LEU A 330 7.50 5.53 -16.48
N ARG A 331 7.19 6.72 -16.96
CA ARG A 331 7.61 7.22 -18.29
C ARG A 331 9.05 7.70 -18.31
#